data_19eb382ce66d7b66c7e1bade466874ab
#
_entry.id   19eb382ce66d7b66c7e1bade466874ab
#
_cell.length_a   1.000
_cell.length_b   1.000
_cell.length_c   1.000
_cell.angle_alpha   90.00
_cell.angle_beta   90.00
_cell.angle_gamma   90.00
#
_symmetry.space_group_name_H-M   'P 1'
#
loop_
_entity.id
_entity.type
_entity.pdbx_description
1 polymer ?
#
loop_
_entity_poly.entity_id
_entity_poly.type
_entity_poly.pdbx_seq_one_letter_code
_entity_poly.pdbx_strand_id
1 'polypeptide(L)'
;MDIRTAAQDILNKVHAYMRAHPESELHRQGKMFGVLVCRGEGLPVKGYGYIAAFSAMLDGSYHHEGFVPPVYECTTPPVGTSQAESRRLQQLLFANYSFLNGHGESKTLPELFADEKPILTPEEWFNKGERLKVKGERGKRIPPSGAGECCAPKLLQYALLQGWEPVELAEFWVGAPSRTEIRREGVFYAPCSGKCVPILRHMLKGLDVTILSDDQALPSVHTPIERIYEDEYLMVVNKPAGMLSVPGKGDEPSLASLLTEQCGSPVMPVHRLDQDTSGLIVLAKNADVYTTLQAYFQRRDILKRYEAVIKLSDVSIQLSDVSTQLSEQGIIDLPLLPDPYDRPRQTVNHEHGKAAITRYVLRERRADGSVLVDFYPLTGRTHQLRVHAAHPDGLNAPIVGDRLYGGEAASRLMLHAAEIRFVHPVTKEEMHFCIPSLF
;
A
#
# COMPACT_ATOMS: atom_id res chain seq x y z
N MET A 1 -3.47 29.63 11.98
CA MET A 1 -2.18 28.90 12.01
C MET A 1 -2.22 27.92 10.85
N ASP A 2 -1.20 27.90 10.04
CA ASP A 2 -1.13 27.01 8.86
C ASP A 2 -0.55 25.63 9.28
N ILE A 3 -1.16 24.54 8.82
CA ILE A 3 -0.79 23.17 9.16
C ILE A 3 0.64 22.83 8.70
N ARG A 4 1.11 23.36 7.56
CA ARG A 4 2.48 23.12 7.05
C ARG A 4 3.52 23.77 7.97
N THR A 5 3.23 24.95 8.50
CA THR A 5 4.07 25.62 9.50
C THR A 5 4.13 24.82 10.80
N ALA A 6 3.00 24.31 11.28
CA ALA A 6 2.96 23.45 12.47
C ALA A 6 3.74 22.14 12.26
N ALA A 7 3.59 21.50 11.10
CA ALA A 7 4.35 20.30 10.75
C ALA A 7 5.85 20.55 10.67
N GLN A 8 6.26 21.69 10.08
CA GLN A 8 7.68 22.07 9.99
C GLN A 8 8.29 22.33 11.38
N ASP A 9 7.52 22.91 12.31
CA ASP A 9 7.99 23.11 13.69
C ASP A 9 8.22 21.76 14.40
N ILE A 10 7.31 20.80 14.24
CA ILE A 10 7.48 19.45 14.78
C ILE A 10 8.66 18.73 14.12
N LEU A 11 8.82 18.82 12.80
CA LEU A 11 9.95 18.23 12.09
C LEU A 11 11.28 18.77 12.63
N ASN A 12 11.37 20.08 12.85
CA ASN A 12 12.57 20.72 13.41
C ASN A 12 12.86 20.24 14.86
N LYS A 13 11.81 20.08 15.68
CA LYS A 13 11.93 19.54 17.06
C LYS A 13 12.41 18.09 17.05
N VAL A 14 11.87 17.26 16.18
CA VAL A 14 12.28 15.85 16.06
C VAL A 14 13.72 15.75 15.56
N HIS A 15 14.13 16.57 14.59
CA HIS A 15 15.53 16.62 14.15
C HIS A 15 16.48 17.10 15.28
N ALA A 16 16.06 18.05 16.10
CA ALA A 16 16.85 18.46 17.27
C ALA A 16 16.98 17.31 18.27
N TYR A 17 15.89 16.58 18.52
CA TYR A 17 15.91 15.39 19.34
C TYR A 17 16.85 14.31 18.78
N MET A 18 16.78 13.98 17.49
CA MET A 18 17.67 13.02 16.85
C MET A 18 19.14 13.39 16.96
N ARG A 19 19.48 14.69 16.81
CA ARG A 19 20.87 15.17 17.01
C ARG A 19 21.36 15.00 18.46
N ALA A 20 20.46 15.17 19.43
CA ALA A 20 20.79 14.99 20.84
C ALA A 20 20.83 13.51 21.28
N HIS A 21 20.21 12.61 20.51
CA HIS A 21 20.07 11.18 20.82
C HIS A 21 20.52 10.32 19.63
N PRO A 22 21.86 10.12 19.45
CA PRO A 22 22.39 9.31 18.35
C PRO A 22 21.93 7.83 18.38
N GLU A 23 21.52 7.34 19.55
CA GLU A 23 20.97 5.98 19.79
C GLU A 23 19.50 5.83 19.36
N SER A 24 18.79 6.92 19.09
CA SER A 24 17.36 6.89 18.77
C SER A 24 17.04 5.92 17.62
N GLU A 25 15.93 5.19 17.76
CA GLU A 25 15.42 4.28 16.72
C GLU A 25 15.16 5.00 15.39
N LEU A 26 14.90 6.31 15.39
CA LEU A 26 14.63 7.10 14.19
C LEU A 26 15.76 7.08 13.17
N HIS A 27 17.02 6.87 13.61
CA HIS A 27 18.17 6.71 12.72
C HIS A 27 18.18 5.39 11.95
N ARG A 28 17.47 4.37 12.45
CA ARG A 28 17.45 3.02 11.88
C ARG A 28 16.10 2.65 11.28
N GLN A 29 15.02 3.18 11.86
CA GLN A 29 13.68 3.00 11.35
C GLN A 29 12.90 4.27 11.63
N GLY A 30 12.44 4.96 10.60
CA GLY A 30 11.64 6.18 10.76
C GLY A 30 10.26 5.88 11.33
N LYS A 31 9.52 6.94 11.62
CA LYS A 31 8.22 6.88 12.28
C LYS A 31 7.25 7.92 11.72
N MET A 32 5.96 7.64 11.79
CA MET A 32 4.91 8.62 11.51
C MET A 32 4.77 9.58 12.67
N PHE A 33 4.80 10.85 12.36
CA PHE A 33 4.38 11.96 13.20
C PHE A 33 3.13 12.59 12.63
N GLY A 34 2.34 13.24 13.47
CA GLY A 34 1.13 13.93 13.04
C GLY A 34 0.99 15.24 13.77
N VAL A 35 0.32 16.18 13.14
CA VAL A 35 -0.11 17.46 13.71
C VAL A 35 -1.59 17.68 13.44
N LEU A 36 -2.27 18.28 14.40
CA LEU A 36 -3.66 18.68 14.29
C LEU A 36 -3.77 20.15 14.69
N VAL A 37 -4.23 20.99 13.77
CA VAL A 37 -4.64 22.36 14.07
C VAL A 37 -6.03 22.32 14.67
N CYS A 38 -6.21 22.98 15.79
CA CYS A 38 -7.45 23.04 16.55
C CYS A 38 -7.90 24.49 16.75
N ARG A 39 -9.21 24.65 16.94
CA ARG A 39 -9.84 25.88 17.40
C ARG A 39 -10.53 25.63 18.75
N GLY A 40 -10.38 26.53 19.72
CA GLY A 40 -11.01 26.39 21.04
C GLY A 40 -10.47 27.36 22.07
N GLU A 41 -11.12 27.38 23.24
CA GLU A 41 -10.67 28.19 24.37
C GLU A 41 -9.32 27.70 24.91
N GLY A 42 -8.51 28.65 25.40
CA GLY A 42 -7.19 28.36 25.99
C GLY A 42 -6.08 28.14 24.99
N LEU A 43 -6.37 28.12 23.67
CA LEU A 43 -5.33 28.00 22.64
C LEU A 43 -4.60 29.31 22.39
N PRO A 44 -3.27 29.27 22.12
CA PRO A 44 -2.38 30.44 22.27
C PRO A 44 -2.56 31.54 21.21
N VAL A 45 -3.07 31.24 20.00
CA VAL A 45 -3.12 32.23 18.92
C VAL A 45 -4.58 32.52 18.54
N LYS A 46 -5.19 33.51 19.19
CA LYS A 46 -6.55 33.95 18.95
C LYS A 46 -7.56 32.78 18.91
N GLY A 47 -7.45 31.83 19.84
CA GLY A 47 -8.27 30.62 19.88
C GLY A 47 -7.85 29.51 18.92
N TYR A 48 -6.71 29.61 18.28
CA TYR A 48 -6.11 28.55 17.46
C TYR A 48 -4.82 28.05 18.08
N GLY A 49 -4.54 26.78 17.89
CA GLY A 49 -3.30 26.13 18.28
C GLY A 49 -3.09 24.83 17.49
N TYR A 50 -1.99 24.17 17.74
CA TYR A 50 -1.78 22.83 17.21
C TYR A 50 -1.28 21.90 18.31
N ILE A 51 -1.56 20.61 18.11
CA ILE A 51 -1.05 19.50 18.90
C ILE A 51 -0.34 18.50 18.01
N ALA A 52 0.58 17.73 18.58
CA ALA A 52 1.38 16.76 17.84
C ALA A 52 1.31 15.37 18.47
N ALA A 53 1.47 14.33 17.64
CA ALA A 53 1.56 12.94 18.06
C ALA A 53 2.63 12.20 17.23
N PHE A 54 3.05 11.05 17.74
CA PHE A 54 3.81 10.04 17.00
C PHE A 54 3.09 8.69 17.07
N SER A 55 3.31 7.83 16.10
CA SER A 55 2.68 6.50 16.05
C SER A 55 3.34 5.55 17.06
N ALA A 56 2.55 4.77 17.81
CA ALA A 56 2.99 3.82 18.84
C ALA A 56 3.97 4.43 19.87
N MET A 57 5.08 3.76 20.17
CA MET A 57 6.14 4.27 21.07
C MET A 57 7.29 4.90 20.28
N LEU A 58 7.97 5.85 20.86
CA LEU A 58 9.23 6.43 20.37
C LEU A 58 10.33 6.15 21.40
N ASP A 59 11.41 5.50 20.97
CA ASP A 59 12.53 5.09 21.83
C ASP A 59 12.08 4.36 23.12
N GLY A 60 11.08 3.47 22.97
CA GLY A 60 10.54 2.67 24.06
C GLY A 60 9.57 3.41 25.01
N SER A 61 9.21 4.67 24.72
CA SER A 61 8.28 5.46 25.53
C SER A 61 7.04 5.87 24.74
N TYR A 62 5.89 5.89 25.42
CA TYR A 62 4.66 6.51 24.93
C TYR A 62 4.59 8.02 25.19
N HIS A 63 5.42 8.54 26.09
CA HIS A 63 5.39 9.91 26.56
C HIS A 63 6.66 10.65 26.17
N HIS A 64 6.50 11.70 25.41
CA HIS A 64 7.56 12.67 25.08
C HIS A 64 7.00 14.09 25.21
N GLU A 65 7.81 14.99 25.71
CA GLU A 65 7.44 16.39 25.88
C GLU A 65 7.03 17.02 24.54
N GLY A 66 5.92 17.74 24.54
CA GLY A 66 5.36 18.39 23.33
C GLY A 66 4.47 17.49 22.46
N PHE A 67 4.24 16.24 22.87
CA PHE A 67 3.34 15.33 22.19
C PHE A 67 2.15 14.93 23.06
N VAL A 68 0.99 14.71 22.43
CA VAL A 68 -0.19 14.22 23.14
C VAL A 68 0.05 12.79 23.66
N PRO A 69 -0.52 12.45 24.83
CA PRO A 69 -0.40 11.10 25.39
C PRO A 69 -1.10 10.08 24.48
N PRO A 70 -0.78 8.79 24.64
CA PRO A 70 -1.50 7.71 23.95
C PRO A 70 -2.97 7.70 24.41
N VAL A 71 -3.87 7.19 23.54
CA VAL A 71 -5.27 6.98 23.95
C VAL A 71 -5.33 5.92 25.06
N TYR A 72 -4.40 4.95 25.00
CA TYR A 72 -4.22 3.92 26.03
C TYR A 72 -2.76 3.46 26.07
N GLU A 73 -2.31 2.99 27.20
CA GLU A 73 -0.99 2.40 27.36
C GLU A 73 -1.07 0.89 27.20
N CYS A 74 -0.36 0.36 26.23
CA CYS A 74 -0.16 -1.08 26.10
C CYS A 74 0.87 -1.52 27.16
N THR A 75 0.43 -2.19 28.19
CA THR A 75 1.34 -2.86 29.12
C THR A 75 1.91 -4.12 28.43
N THR A 76 3.24 -4.23 28.43
CA THR A 76 3.90 -5.47 27.96
C THR A 76 3.48 -6.61 28.87
N PRO A 77 2.95 -7.72 28.34
CA PRO A 77 2.63 -8.87 29.19
C PRO A 77 3.87 -9.33 29.95
N PRO A 78 3.73 -9.83 31.20
CA PRO A 78 4.85 -10.38 31.96
C PRO A 78 5.60 -11.45 31.19
N VAL A 79 6.91 -11.53 31.36
CA VAL A 79 7.74 -12.57 30.74
C VAL A 79 7.21 -13.95 31.14
N GLY A 80 6.97 -14.81 30.15
CA GLY A 80 6.38 -16.13 30.37
C GLY A 80 4.86 -16.23 30.20
N THR A 81 4.17 -15.11 29.89
CA THR A 81 2.74 -15.11 29.60
C THR A 81 2.46 -15.93 28.33
N SER A 82 1.53 -16.88 28.38
CA SER A 82 1.14 -17.67 27.22
C SER A 82 0.49 -16.79 26.13
N GLN A 83 0.54 -17.21 24.88
CA GLN A 83 -0.09 -16.50 23.77
C GLN A 83 -1.61 -16.33 23.95
N ALA A 84 -2.26 -17.33 24.59
CA ALA A 84 -3.70 -17.27 24.90
C ALA A 84 -4.00 -16.21 25.97
N GLU A 85 -3.19 -16.14 27.01
CA GLU A 85 -3.32 -15.16 28.09
C GLU A 85 -3.02 -13.75 27.59
N SER A 86 -1.98 -13.57 26.78
CA SER A 86 -1.68 -12.28 26.13
C SER A 86 -2.87 -11.77 25.30
N ARG A 87 -3.52 -12.65 24.52
CA ARG A 87 -4.73 -12.30 23.76
C ARG A 87 -5.90 -11.91 24.66
N ARG A 88 -6.10 -12.64 25.77
CA ARG A 88 -7.16 -12.33 26.74
C ARG A 88 -6.94 -10.98 27.40
N LEU A 89 -5.72 -10.70 27.84
CA LEU A 89 -5.34 -9.39 28.42
C LEU A 89 -5.56 -8.27 27.43
N GLN A 90 -5.17 -8.47 26.16
CA GLN A 90 -5.40 -7.50 25.09
C GLN A 90 -6.90 -7.25 24.84
N GLN A 91 -7.74 -8.26 24.85
CA GLN A 91 -9.19 -8.12 24.73
C GLN A 91 -9.80 -7.32 25.88
N LEU A 92 -9.38 -7.61 27.12
CA LEU A 92 -9.81 -6.86 28.31
C LEU A 92 -9.37 -5.39 28.22
N LEU A 93 -8.14 -5.15 27.76
CA LEU A 93 -7.62 -3.83 27.52
C LEU A 93 -8.50 -3.07 26.51
N PHE A 94 -8.74 -3.65 25.34
CA PHE A 94 -9.54 -3.02 24.28
C PHE A 94 -10.99 -2.71 24.70
N ALA A 95 -11.58 -3.49 25.59
CA ALA A 95 -12.94 -3.24 26.10
C ALA A 95 -13.03 -1.96 26.95
N ASN A 96 -11.92 -1.48 27.48
CA ASN A 96 -11.87 -0.28 28.31
C ASN A 96 -11.57 1.01 27.53
N TYR A 97 -11.27 0.90 26.23
CA TYR A 97 -10.95 2.07 25.41
C TYR A 97 -12.09 2.44 24.48
N SER A 98 -12.45 3.70 24.52
CA SER A 98 -13.49 4.28 23.67
C SER A 98 -12.98 5.52 22.95
N PHE A 99 -13.57 5.77 21.80
CA PHE A 99 -13.27 6.89 20.92
C PHE A 99 -14.51 7.77 20.76
N LEU A 100 -14.32 9.08 20.92
CA LEU A 100 -15.34 10.10 20.70
C LEU A 100 -15.46 10.45 19.22
N ASN A 101 -16.65 10.85 18.80
CA ASN A 101 -16.87 11.50 17.51
C ASN A 101 -17.24 12.98 17.69
N GLY A 102 -17.39 13.72 16.58
CA GLY A 102 -17.75 15.14 16.60
C GLY A 102 -19.16 15.44 17.15
N HIS A 103 -20.02 14.43 17.29
CA HIS A 103 -21.34 14.55 17.94
C HIS A 103 -21.28 14.26 19.44
N GLY A 104 -20.11 13.95 20.01
CA GLY A 104 -19.94 13.58 21.40
C GLY A 104 -20.34 12.12 21.72
N GLU A 105 -20.59 11.29 20.71
CA GLU A 105 -20.89 9.87 20.91
C GLU A 105 -19.57 9.10 21.12
N SER A 106 -19.57 8.21 22.13
CA SER A 106 -18.41 7.35 22.46
C SER A 106 -18.69 5.91 22.08
N LYS A 107 -17.74 5.26 21.41
CA LYS A 107 -17.78 3.82 21.12
C LYS A 107 -16.48 3.15 21.57
N THR A 108 -16.60 1.97 22.19
CA THR A 108 -15.44 1.16 22.53
C THR A 108 -14.76 0.57 21.30
N LEU A 109 -13.49 0.22 21.43
CA LEU A 109 -12.73 -0.37 20.33
C LEU A 109 -13.39 -1.66 19.78
N PRO A 110 -13.89 -2.61 20.60
CA PRO A 110 -14.63 -3.76 20.09
C PRO A 110 -15.93 -3.41 19.36
N GLU A 111 -16.68 -2.40 19.80
CA GLU A 111 -17.92 -1.95 19.12
C GLU A 111 -17.61 -1.38 17.73
N LEU A 112 -16.51 -0.64 17.58
CA LEU A 112 -16.09 -0.06 16.30
C LEU A 112 -15.73 -1.13 15.26
N PHE A 113 -15.28 -2.31 15.70
CA PHE A 113 -14.93 -3.43 14.84
C PHE A 113 -16.04 -4.47 14.68
N ALA A 114 -17.10 -4.41 15.48
CA ALA A 114 -18.23 -5.36 15.41
C ALA A 114 -19.10 -5.21 14.16
N ASP A 115 -19.22 -3.98 13.63
CA ASP A 115 -20.09 -3.63 12.50
C ASP A 115 -19.39 -3.83 11.13
N GLU A 116 -18.10 -4.16 11.10
CA GLU A 116 -17.37 -4.39 9.87
C GLU A 116 -17.71 -5.76 9.26
N LYS A 117 -18.15 -5.77 8.00
CA LYS A 117 -18.36 -7.01 7.24
C LYS A 117 -17.03 -7.78 7.14
N PRO A 118 -17.00 -9.09 7.39
CA PRO A 118 -15.77 -9.87 7.25
C PRO A 118 -15.27 -9.79 5.80
N ILE A 119 -14.00 -9.40 5.64
CA ILE A 119 -13.30 -9.58 4.36
C ILE A 119 -12.98 -11.08 4.27
N LEU A 120 -13.63 -11.77 3.34
CA LEU A 120 -13.40 -13.20 3.11
C LEU A 120 -11.97 -13.41 2.57
N THR A 121 -11.26 -14.40 3.10
CA THR A 121 -9.97 -14.81 2.53
C THR A 121 -10.17 -15.46 1.16
N PRO A 122 -9.17 -15.44 0.26
CA PRO A 122 -9.27 -16.11 -1.04
C PRO A 122 -9.65 -17.59 -0.94
N GLU A 123 -9.21 -18.30 0.11
CA GLU A 123 -9.53 -19.71 0.36
C GLU A 123 -10.97 -19.91 0.79
N GLU A 124 -11.54 -18.98 1.53
CA GLU A 124 -12.96 -18.98 1.90
C GLU A 124 -13.88 -18.68 0.70
N TRP A 125 -13.35 -18.04 -0.35
CA TRP A 125 -14.06 -17.83 -1.61
C TRP A 125 -14.20 -19.12 -2.43
N PHE A 126 -13.15 -19.97 -2.42
CA PHE A 126 -13.11 -21.19 -3.21
C PHE A 126 -13.95 -22.34 -2.65
N ASN A 127 -14.13 -22.43 -1.34
CA ASN A 127 -14.79 -23.56 -0.69
C ASN A 127 -16.32 -23.43 -0.58
N LYS A 128 -16.93 -22.37 -1.14
CA LYS A 128 -18.37 -22.09 -0.91
C LYS A 128 -19.21 -22.03 -2.18
N GLY A 129 -19.07 -23.03 -3.07
CA GLY A 129 -20.07 -23.34 -4.11
C GLY A 129 -21.41 -23.84 -3.56
N GLU A 130 -21.57 -24.01 -2.27
CA GLU A 130 -22.83 -24.34 -1.61
C GLU A 130 -23.32 -23.17 -0.73
N ARG A 131 -24.62 -22.89 -0.84
CA ARG A 131 -25.35 -21.84 -0.09
C ARG A 131 -24.84 -21.74 1.35
N LEU A 132 -24.15 -20.65 1.67
CA LEU A 132 -23.85 -20.27 3.04
C LEU A 132 -25.16 -20.04 3.81
N LYS A 133 -25.67 -21.08 4.45
CA LYS A 133 -26.35 -20.90 5.74
C LYS A 133 -25.28 -20.56 6.74
N VAL A 134 -25.03 -19.26 6.94
CA VAL A 134 -24.23 -18.78 8.07
C VAL A 134 -24.99 -19.14 9.34
N LYS A 135 -24.80 -20.39 9.80
CA LYS A 135 -24.95 -20.78 11.18
C LYS A 135 -23.61 -20.55 11.85
N GLY A 136 -23.37 -19.36 12.25
CA GLY A 136 -22.27 -18.95 13.09
C GLY A 136 -22.66 -17.62 13.67
N GLU A 137 -22.61 -17.50 14.96
CA GLU A 137 -22.66 -16.25 15.69
C GLU A 137 -21.81 -15.23 14.91
N ARG A 138 -22.33 -14.02 14.73
CA ARG A 138 -21.56 -12.89 14.18
C ARG A 138 -20.29 -12.81 14.97
N GLY A 139 -19.20 -13.34 14.43
CA GLY A 139 -17.89 -13.38 15.10
C GLY A 139 -17.49 -11.94 15.36
N LYS A 140 -17.45 -11.53 16.62
CA LYS A 140 -16.90 -10.25 17.02
C LYS A 140 -15.49 -10.18 16.47
N ARG A 141 -15.24 -9.28 15.52
CA ARG A 141 -13.91 -9.06 14.97
C ARG A 141 -13.03 -8.50 16.09
N ILE A 142 -11.92 -9.16 16.38
CA ILE A 142 -10.98 -8.68 17.38
C ILE A 142 -10.19 -7.53 16.74
N PRO A 143 -10.14 -6.34 17.37
CA PRO A 143 -9.33 -5.24 16.88
C PRO A 143 -7.88 -5.67 16.66
N PRO A 144 -7.24 -5.28 15.56
CA PRO A 144 -5.81 -5.57 15.34
C PRO A 144 -4.93 -4.94 16.42
N SER A 145 -3.80 -5.57 16.72
CA SER A 145 -2.82 -5.00 17.65
C SER A 145 -2.36 -3.61 17.20
N GLY A 146 -2.32 -2.66 18.12
CA GLY A 146 -1.98 -1.25 17.86
C GLY A 146 -3.05 -0.46 17.09
N ALA A 147 -4.29 -0.96 16.97
CA ALA A 147 -5.41 -0.15 16.49
C ALA A 147 -5.67 1.02 17.47
N GLY A 148 -5.76 2.25 16.95
CA GLY A 148 -5.88 3.47 17.78
C GLY A 148 -4.56 4.11 18.20
N GLU A 149 -3.41 3.48 17.99
CA GLU A 149 -2.09 4.03 18.32
C GLU A 149 -1.45 4.87 17.21
N CYS A 150 -2.12 5.05 16.07
CA CYS A 150 -1.69 5.95 15.01
C CYS A 150 -1.87 7.41 15.41
N CYS A 151 -1.23 8.35 14.71
CA CYS A 151 -1.26 9.76 15.08
C CYS A 151 -2.66 10.36 15.04
N ALA A 152 -3.43 10.15 13.96
CA ALA A 152 -4.75 10.72 13.81
C ALA A 152 -5.74 10.34 14.93
N PRO A 153 -5.93 9.07 15.34
CA PRO A 153 -6.77 8.75 16.48
C PRO A 153 -6.36 9.42 17.79
N LYS A 154 -5.04 9.49 18.07
CA LYS A 154 -4.53 10.17 19.27
C LYS A 154 -4.87 11.65 19.27
N LEU A 155 -4.59 12.32 18.16
CA LEU A 155 -4.81 13.76 17.99
C LEU A 155 -6.28 14.13 18.10
N LEU A 156 -7.14 13.43 17.37
CA LEU A 156 -8.58 13.65 17.39
C LEU A 156 -9.17 13.38 18.77
N GLN A 157 -8.80 12.27 19.41
CA GLN A 157 -9.29 11.94 20.75
C GLN A 157 -8.89 13.00 21.77
N TYR A 158 -7.62 13.44 21.74
CA TYR A 158 -7.14 14.46 22.65
C TYR A 158 -7.87 15.80 22.46
N ALA A 159 -8.00 16.26 21.21
CA ALA A 159 -8.70 17.51 20.91
C ALA A 159 -10.18 17.48 21.36
N LEU A 160 -10.89 16.40 21.07
CA LEU A 160 -12.30 16.23 21.47
C LEU A 160 -12.47 16.19 23.00
N LEU A 161 -11.54 15.54 23.72
CA LEU A 161 -11.56 15.51 25.18
C LEU A 161 -11.30 16.90 25.81
N GLN A 162 -10.51 17.76 25.12
CA GLN A 162 -10.30 19.15 25.55
C GLN A 162 -11.46 20.09 25.16
N GLY A 163 -12.43 19.61 24.41
CA GLY A 163 -13.52 20.42 23.84
C GLY A 163 -13.04 21.33 22.70
N TRP A 164 -11.91 21.02 22.07
CA TRP A 164 -11.40 21.76 20.92
C TRP A 164 -11.96 21.20 19.62
N GLU A 165 -12.20 22.09 18.66
CA GLU A 165 -12.63 21.75 17.32
C GLU A 165 -11.44 21.44 16.43
N PRO A 166 -11.30 20.21 15.91
CA PRO A 166 -10.32 19.86 14.90
C PRO A 166 -10.56 20.60 13.59
N VAL A 167 -9.51 21.20 12.99
CA VAL A 167 -9.62 22.01 11.76
C VAL A 167 -8.83 21.39 10.62
N GLU A 168 -7.52 21.13 10.81
CA GLU A 168 -6.65 20.56 9.81
C GLU A 168 -5.76 19.48 10.42
N LEU A 169 -5.65 18.34 9.75
CA LEU A 169 -4.84 17.17 10.16
C LEU A 169 -3.80 16.86 9.10
N ALA A 170 -2.57 16.62 9.52
CA ALA A 170 -1.50 16.12 8.66
C ALA A 170 -0.68 15.06 9.37
N GLU A 171 -0.32 13.99 8.66
CA GLU A 171 0.66 12.99 9.11
C GLU A 171 1.87 13.01 8.17
N PHE A 172 3.08 12.87 8.70
CA PHE A 172 4.32 12.87 7.93
C PHE A 172 5.38 11.95 8.52
N TRP A 173 6.30 11.49 7.67
CA TRP A 173 7.37 10.58 8.06
C TRP A 173 8.60 11.33 8.52
N VAL A 174 9.28 10.85 9.57
CA VAL A 174 10.58 11.37 10.02
C VAL A 174 11.52 10.20 10.29
N GLY A 175 12.78 10.37 9.89
CA GLY A 175 13.87 9.43 10.10
C GLY A 175 14.08 8.46 8.93
N ALA A 176 14.75 7.34 9.19
CA ALA A 176 15.13 6.38 8.15
C ALA A 176 13.92 5.90 7.32
N PRO A 177 14.09 5.62 6.02
CA PRO A 177 13.01 5.12 5.18
C PRO A 177 12.38 3.84 5.74
N SER A 178 11.07 3.71 5.62
CA SER A 178 10.37 2.49 6.00
C SER A 178 10.81 1.32 5.13
N ARG A 179 10.97 0.14 5.74
CA ARG A 179 11.31 -1.11 5.01
C ARG A 179 10.11 -1.74 4.32
N THR A 180 8.91 -1.43 4.76
CA THR A 180 7.67 -2.08 4.30
C THR A 180 6.81 -1.18 3.43
N GLU A 181 6.88 0.12 3.63
CA GLU A 181 6.12 1.14 2.91
C GLU A 181 7.06 2.26 2.46
N ILE A 182 6.75 2.85 1.32
CA ILE A 182 7.56 3.93 0.78
C ILE A 182 7.18 5.24 1.47
N ARG A 183 7.90 5.56 2.53
CA ARG A 183 7.72 6.81 3.27
C ARG A 183 8.97 7.66 3.20
N ARG A 184 8.81 8.92 2.80
CA ARG A 184 9.87 9.92 2.70
C ARG A 184 9.71 10.93 3.80
N GLU A 185 10.83 11.37 4.34
CA GLU A 185 10.85 12.41 5.35
C GLU A 185 10.20 13.70 4.84
N GLY A 186 9.37 14.30 5.68
CA GLY A 186 8.67 15.56 5.41
C GLY A 186 7.52 15.51 4.41
N VAL A 187 7.26 14.35 3.78
CA VAL A 187 6.08 14.18 2.90
C VAL A 187 4.85 13.89 3.73
N PHE A 188 3.74 14.53 3.39
CA PHE A 188 2.45 14.32 4.05
C PHE A 188 1.71 13.12 3.48
N TYR A 189 1.22 12.28 4.38
CA TYR A 189 0.50 11.05 4.06
C TYR A 189 -0.92 11.10 4.58
N ALA A 190 -1.83 10.42 3.88
CA ALA A 190 -3.16 10.19 4.43
C ALA A 190 -3.09 9.38 5.75
N PRO A 191 -3.99 9.62 6.71
CA PRO A 191 -4.09 8.83 7.91
C PRO A 191 -4.23 7.34 7.61
N CYS A 192 -3.85 6.49 8.58
CA CYS A 192 -3.84 5.04 8.44
C CYS A 192 -5.10 4.49 7.77
N SER A 193 -4.96 3.96 6.54
CA SER A 193 -6.02 3.33 5.75
C SER A 193 -6.26 1.85 6.12
N GLY A 194 -5.48 1.30 7.04
CA GLY A 194 -5.57 -0.08 7.52
C GLY A 194 -6.32 -0.20 8.85
N LYS A 195 -5.60 -0.60 9.88
CA LYS A 195 -6.15 -0.97 11.20
C LYS A 195 -6.95 0.12 11.92
N CYS A 196 -6.78 1.40 11.58
CA CYS A 196 -7.48 2.51 12.22
C CYS A 196 -8.73 3.00 11.45
N VAL A 197 -9.05 2.44 10.30
CA VAL A 197 -10.20 2.87 9.48
C VAL A 197 -11.53 2.88 10.24
N PRO A 198 -11.92 1.82 10.99
CA PRO A 198 -13.17 1.84 11.73
C PRO A 198 -13.22 2.94 12.79
N ILE A 199 -12.07 3.20 13.43
CA ILE A 199 -11.92 4.24 14.45
C ILE A 199 -12.09 5.61 13.81
N LEU A 200 -11.32 5.91 12.76
CA LEU A 200 -11.37 7.21 12.07
C LEU A 200 -12.74 7.48 11.44
N ARG A 201 -13.38 6.46 10.83
CA ARG A 201 -14.74 6.57 10.31
C ARG A 201 -15.76 6.98 11.38
N HIS A 202 -15.59 6.52 12.62
CA HIS A 202 -16.40 6.94 13.75
C HIS A 202 -16.03 8.35 14.20
N MET A 203 -14.75 8.61 14.46
CA MET A 203 -14.28 9.86 15.04
C MET A 203 -14.57 11.09 14.16
N LEU A 204 -14.49 10.94 12.83
CA LEU A 204 -14.71 12.02 11.87
C LEU A 204 -16.20 12.35 11.66
N LYS A 205 -17.15 11.57 12.21
CA LYS A 205 -18.57 11.92 12.14
C LYS A 205 -18.85 13.23 12.87
N GLY A 206 -19.48 14.17 12.17
CA GLY A 206 -19.79 15.49 12.73
C GLY A 206 -18.63 16.45 12.82
N LEU A 207 -17.46 16.11 12.25
CA LEU A 207 -16.32 16.99 12.14
C LEU A 207 -16.11 17.44 10.69
N ASP A 208 -15.73 18.71 10.52
CA ASP A 208 -15.27 19.26 9.23
C ASP A 208 -13.78 19.46 9.30
N VAL A 209 -13.01 18.38 9.12
CA VAL A 209 -11.56 18.35 9.22
C VAL A 209 -10.93 18.22 7.85
N THR A 210 -10.12 19.19 7.45
CA THR A 210 -9.29 19.09 6.25
C THR A 210 -8.09 18.18 6.54
N ILE A 211 -7.92 17.12 5.74
CA ILE A 211 -6.78 16.21 5.83
C ILE A 211 -5.78 16.57 4.74
N LEU A 212 -4.58 17.00 5.13
CA LEU A 212 -3.50 17.32 4.22
C LEU A 212 -2.73 16.06 3.84
N SER A 213 -2.61 15.82 2.55
CA SER A 213 -1.77 14.75 1.98
C SER A 213 -1.14 15.25 0.69
N ASP A 214 0.20 15.17 0.60
CA ASP A 214 0.95 15.44 -0.63
C ASP A 214 1.01 14.19 -1.52
N ASP A 215 0.47 13.09 -1.04
CA ASP A 215 0.50 11.79 -1.71
C ASP A 215 -0.66 11.70 -2.72
N GLN A 216 -0.51 12.39 -3.86
CA GLN A 216 -1.40 12.20 -5.00
C GLN A 216 -1.29 10.79 -5.62
N ALA A 217 -0.45 9.93 -5.07
CA ALA A 217 -0.09 8.62 -5.62
C ALA A 217 -0.79 7.45 -4.92
N LEU A 218 -1.53 7.65 -3.83
CA LEU A 218 -2.39 6.59 -3.30
C LEU A 218 -3.81 6.82 -3.82
N PRO A 219 -4.36 5.90 -4.62
CA PRO A 219 -5.76 5.96 -4.98
C PRO A 219 -6.55 5.96 -3.67
N SER A 220 -7.26 7.06 -3.41
CA SER A 220 -8.27 7.07 -2.36
C SER A 220 -9.24 5.92 -2.61
N VAL A 221 -9.90 5.42 -1.58
CA VAL A 221 -11.01 4.43 -1.69
C VAL A 221 -12.07 4.89 -2.70
N HIS A 222 -12.00 6.13 -3.15
CA HIS A 222 -12.90 6.78 -4.11
C HIS A 222 -12.26 7.06 -5.48
N THR A 223 -11.00 6.64 -5.77
CA THR A 223 -10.51 6.74 -7.14
C THR A 223 -11.35 5.82 -8.01
N PRO A 224 -12.14 6.33 -8.96
CA PRO A 224 -12.97 5.48 -9.81
C PRO A 224 -12.04 4.55 -10.58
N ILE A 225 -12.26 3.25 -10.42
CA ILE A 225 -11.54 2.23 -11.19
C ILE A 225 -12.06 2.32 -12.62
N GLU A 226 -11.18 2.69 -13.53
CA GLU A 226 -11.51 2.80 -14.95
C GLU A 226 -11.82 1.42 -15.51
N ARG A 227 -13.06 1.20 -15.93
CA ARG A 227 -13.51 -0.02 -16.59
C ARG A 227 -13.31 0.14 -18.09
N ILE A 228 -12.43 -0.68 -18.67
CA ILE A 228 -12.11 -0.65 -20.10
C ILE A 228 -13.11 -1.50 -20.88
N TYR A 229 -13.54 -2.62 -20.27
CA TYR A 229 -14.52 -3.53 -20.83
C TYR A 229 -15.27 -4.23 -19.70
N GLU A 230 -16.53 -4.52 -19.94
CA GLU A 230 -17.37 -5.32 -19.04
C GLU A 230 -18.51 -5.97 -19.81
N ASP A 231 -18.70 -7.29 -19.56
CA ASP A 231 -19.85 -8.05 -20.00
C ASP A 231 -20.42 -8.91 -18.85
N GLU A 232 -21.24 -9.90 -19.19
CA GLU A 232 -21.82 -10.84 -18.22
C GLU A 232 -20.76 -11.74 -17.58
N TYR A 233 -19.64 -12.00 -18.25
CA TYR A 233 -18.67 -13.05 -17.93
C TYR A 233 -17.38 -12.52 -17.29
N LEU A 234 -16.91 -11.38 -17.75
CA LEU A 234 -15.63 -10.81 -17.30
C LEU A 234 -15.64 -9.28 -17.34
N MET A 235 -14.64 -8.71 -16.72
CA MET A 235 -14.30 -7.29 -16.88
C MET A 235 -12.79 -7.10 -17.06
N VAL A 236 -12.43 -6.04 -17.77
CA VAL A 236 -11.05 -5.56 -17.91
C VAL A 236 -11.00 -4.14 -17.37
N VAL A 237 -10.09 -3.90 -16.45
CA VAL A 237 -9.97 -2.58 -15.80
C VAL A 237 -8.54 -2.08 -15.84
N ASN A 238 -8.38 -0.77 -15.71
CA ASN A 238 -7.09 -0.11 -15.52
C ASN A 238 -6.82 0.01 -14.01
N LYS A 239 -5.96 -0.85 -13.48
CA LYS A 239 -5.57 -0.79 -12.06
C LYS A 239 -4.65 0.41 -11.84
N PRO A 240 -4.95 1.31 -10.91
CA PRO A 240 -4.02 2.38 -10.54
C PRO A 240 -2.76 1.82 -9.86
N ALA A 241 -1.63 2.55 -9.93
CA ALA A 241 -0.45 2.26 -9.13
C ALA A 241 -0.75 2.44 -7.63
N GLY A 242 -0.05 1.71 -6.78
CA GLY A 242 -0.24 1.77 -5.32
C GLY A 242 -1.39 0.91 -4.78
N MET A 243 -2.28 0.38 -5.64
CA MET A 243 -3.41 -0.45 -5.25
C MET A 243 -3.06 -1.95 -5.33
N LEU A 244 -3.44 -2.72 -4.31
CA LEU A 244 -3.35 -4.18 -4.33
C LEU A 244 -4.31 -4.77 -5.37
N SER A 245 -3.88 -5.80 -6.12
CA SER A 245 -4.77 -6.53 -7.05
C SER A 245 -5.77 -7.42 -6.30
N VAL A 246 -5.32 -8.06 -5.24
CA VAL A 246 -6.08 -8.98 -4.38
C VAL A 246 -5.81 -8.64 -2.92
N PRO A 247 -6.70 -9.02 -1.97
CA PRO A 247 -6.48 -8.77 -0.55
C PRO A 247 -5.11 -9.26 -0.09
N GLY A 248 -4.38 -8.41 0.62
CA GLY A 248 -3.10 -8.71 1.25
C GLY A 248 -3.27 -9.27 2.68
N LYS A 249 -2.18 -9.25 3.46
CA LYS A 249 -2.22 -9.62 4.89
C LYS A 249 -2.79 -8.49 5.77
N GLY A 250 -2.81 -7.26 5.27
CA GLY A 250 -3.38 -6.08 5.93
C GLY A 250 -4.84 -5.87 5.55
N ASP A 251 -5.45 -4.83 6.16
CA ASP A 251 -6.84 -4.45 5.92
C ASP A 251 -6.98 -3.45 4.74
N GLU A 252 -5.94 -3.28 3.94
CA GLU A 252 -5.97 -2.38 2.78
C GLU A 252 -6.95 -2.89 1.72
N PRO A 253 -7.82 -2.01 1.18
CA PRO A 253 -8.72 -2.38 0.11
C PRO A 253 -7.92 -2.77 -1.13
N SER A 254 -8.30 -3.87 -1.76
CA SER A 254 -7.74 -4.31 -3.03
C SER A 254 -8.70 -3.99 -4.18
N LEU A 255 -8.19 -4.02 -5.41
CA LEU A 255 -9.01 -3.92 -6.61
C LEU A 255 -10.18 -4.91 -6.57
N ALA A 256 -9.90 -6.17 -6.22
CA ALA A 256 -10.91 -7.22 -6.15
C ALA A 256 -11.99 -6.93 -5.10
N SER A 257 -11.61 -6.45 -3.91
CA SER A 257 -12.58 -6.13 -2.86
C SER A 257 -13.47 -4.94 -3.23
N LEU A 258 -12.88 -3.87 -3.79
CA LEU A 258 -13.61 -2.68 -4.22
C LEU A 258 -14.59 -2.99 -5.36
N LEU A 259 -14.16 -3.73 -6.38
CA LEU A 259 -15.04 -4.10 -7.48
C LEU A 259 -16.14 -5.08 -7.06
N THR A 260 -15.85 -6.01 -6.14
CA THR A 260 -16.87 -6.89 -5.54
C THR A 260 -17.94 -6.09 -4.80
N GLU A 261 -17.54 -5.07 -4.06
CA GLU A 261 -18.49 -4.17 -3.37
C GLU A 261 -19.34 -3.37 -4.38
N GLN A 262 -18.71 -2.81 -5.41
CA GLN A 262 -19.41 -2.06 -6.46
C GLN A 262 -20.38 -2.91 -7.29
N CYS A 263 -20.00 -4.14 -7.62
CA CYS A 263 -20.84 -5.04 -8.44
C CYS A 263 -21.89 -5.79 -7.62
N GLY A 264 -21.80 -5.76 -6.28
CA GLY A 264 -22.70 -6.53 -5.40
C GLY A 264 -22.55 -8.06 -5.51
N SER A 265 -21.57 -8.53 -6.29
CA SER A 265 -21.25 -9.94 -6.51
C SER A 265 -19.73 -10.12 -6.62
N PRO A 266 -19.17 -11.30 -6.25
CA PRO A 266 -17.74 -11.54 -6.31
C PRO A 266 -17.18 -11.40 -7.73
N VAL A 267 -16.07 -10.65 -7.86
CA VAL A 267 -15.26 -10.58 -9.07
C VAL A 267 -13.85 -11.09 -8.76
N MET A 268 -13.30 -11.93 -9.64
CA MET A 268 -12.08 -12.69 -9.37
C MET A 268 -10.96 -12.31 -10.34
N PRO A 269 -9.89 -11.63 -9.88
CA PRO A 269 -8.74 -11.37 -10.74
C PRO A 269 -8.09 -12.69 -11.20
N VAL A 270 -8.00 -12.87 -12.51
CA VAL A 270 -7.42 -14.11 -13.09
C VAL A 270 -5.88 -14.08 -13.09
N HIS A 271 -5.30 -12.91 -12.92
CA HIS A 271 -3.87 -12.67 -12.70
C HIS A 271 -3.69 -11.50 -11.73
N ARG A 272 -2.46 -11.20 -11.38
CA ARG A 272 -2.15 -10.08 -10.49
C ARG A 272 -1.08 -9.18 -11.07
N LEU A 273 -1.18 -7.90 -10.77
CA LEU A 273 -0.11 -6.93 -10.87
C LEU A 273 0.46 -6.66 -9.48
N ASP A 274 1.72 -6.27 -9.41
CA ASP A 274 2.31 -5.79 -8.15
C ASP A 274 1.59 -4.51 -7.70
N GLN A 275 1.64 -4.19 -6.42
CA GLN A 275 0.93 -3.04 -5.84
C GLN A 275 1.22 -1.75 -6.63
N ASP A 276 2.51 -1.48 -6.88
CA ASP A 276 2.96 -0.25 -7.54
C ASP A 276 2.85 -0.28 -9.08
N THR A 277 2.60 -1.45 -9.67
CA THR A 277 2.38 -1.58 -11.11
C THR A 277 0.96 -1.18 -11.47
N SER A 278 0.80 -0.29 -12.44
CA SER A 278 -0.50 0.09 -13.00
C SER A 278 -0.84 -0.67 -14.27
N GLY A 279 -2.08 -0.55 -14.73
CA GLY A 279 -2.50 -1.00 -16.06
C GLY A 279 -3.53 -2.12 -16.06
N LEU A 280 -3.63 -2.78 -17.20
CA LEU A 280 -4.68 -3.75 -17.52
C LEU A 280 -4.65 -4.98 -16.64
N ILE A 281 -5.81 -5.28 -16.03
CA ILE A 281 -6.06 -6.52 -15.30
C ILE A 281 -7.42 -7.08 -15.67
N VAL A 282 -7.49 -8.40 -15.84
CA VAL A 282 -8.71 -9.13 -16.19
C VAL A 282 -9.30 -9.77 -14.94
N LEU A 283 -10.61 -9.63 -14.76
CA LEU A 283 -11.37 -10.24 -13.68
C LEU A 283 -12.52 -11.07 -14.25
N ALA A 284 -12.71 -12.26 -13.71
CA ALA A 284 -13.86 -13.11 -14.03
C ALA A 284 -15.04 -12.82 -13.10
N LYS A 285 -16.27 -12.91 -13.60
CA LYS A 285 -17.50 -12.71 -12.82
C LYS A 285 -18.12 -14.01 -12.32
N ASN A 286 -17.61 -15.17 -12.77
CA ASN A 286 -18.02 -16.48 -12.30
C ASN A 286 -16.86 -17.48 -12.30
N ALA A 287 -17.03 -18.62 -11.62
CA ALA A 287 -15.98 -19.61 -11.39
C ALA A 287 -15.54 -20.35 -12.69
N ASP A 288 -16.45 -20.59 -13.63
CA ASP A 288 -16.14 -21.30 -14.86
C ASP A 288 -15.24 -20.47 -15.78
N VAL A 289 -15.58 -19.18 -15.91
CA VAL A 289 -14.77 -18.19 -16.64
C VAL A 289 -13.41 -18.00 -15.97
N TYR A 290 -13.38 -17.94 -14.65
CA TYR A 290 -12.14 -17.85 -13.88
C TYR A 290 -11.23 -19.05 -14.18
N THR A 291 -11.75 -20.27 -14.07
CA THR A 291 -10.99 -21.51 -14.33
C THR A 291 -10.46 -21.57 -15.77
N THR A 292 -11.30 -21.19 -16.74
CA THR A 292 -10.91 -21.15 -18.16
C THR A 292 -9.79 -20.15 -18.42
N LEU A 293 -9.92 -18.93 -17.91
CA LEU A 293 -8.89 -17.89 -18.07
C LEU A 293 -7.60 -18.24 -17.33
N GLN A 294 -7.68 -18.84 -16.15
CA GLN A 294 -6.51 -19.38 -15.42
C GLN A 294 -5.76 -20.42 -16.26
N ALA A 295 -6.48 -21.32 -16.94
CA ALA A 295 -5.87 -22.29 -17.85
C ALA A 295 -5.16 -21.62 -19.04
N TYR A 296 -5.71 -20.51 -19.57
CA TYR A 296 -5.05 -19.72 -20.62
C TYR A 296 -3.74 -19.11 -20.12
N PHE A 297 -3.71 -18.56 -18.90
CA PHE A 297 -2.46 -18.07 -18.28
C PHE A 297 -1.43 -19.18 -18.10
N GLN A 298 -1.84 -20.36 -17.64
CA GLN A 298 -0.96 -21.53 -17.45
C GLN A 298 -0.36 -22.02 -18.77
N ARG A 299 -1.16 -22.07 -19.83
CA ARG A 299 -0.72 -22.48 -21.18
C ARG A 299 0.03 -21.39 -21.94
N ARG A 300 0.08 -20.15 -21.40
CA ARG A 300 0.68 -18.97 -22.03
C ARG A 300 -0.06 -18.52 -23.31
N ASP A 301 -1.36 -18.76 -23.37
CA ASP A 301 -2.24 -18.36 -24.49
C ASP A 301 -2.62 -16.87 -24.41
N ILE A 302 -2.15 -16.15 -23.38
CA ILE A 302 -2.41 -14.71 -23.15
C ILE A 302 -1.14 -13.92 -23.44
N LEU A 303 -1.23 -13.01 -24.41
CA LEU A 303 -0.16 -12.09 -24.73
C LEU A 303 -0.27 -10.85 -23.83
N LYS A 304 0.86 -10.41 -23.28
CA LYS A 304 0.96 -9.24 -22.40
C LYS A 304 2.13 -8.39 -22.83
N ARG A 305 1.93 -7.08 -22.87
CA ARG A 305 2.99 -6.11 -23.04
C ARG A 305 2.93 -5.11 -21.89
N TYR A 306 4.09 -4.83 -21.34
CA TYR A 306 4.27 -3.81 -20.31
C TYR A 306 5.18 -2.73 -20.85
N GLU A 307 4.87 -1.48 -20.55
CA GLU A 307 5.74 -0.34 -20.78
C GLU A 307 6.46 0.02 -19.48
N ALA A 308 7.76 0.29 -19.57
CA ALA A 308 8.56 0.74 -18.45
C ALA A 308 9.56 1.81 -18.88
N VAL A 309 9.90 2.72 -17.97
CA VAL A 309 11.03 3.64 -18.14
C VAL A 309 12.19 3.13 -17.28
N ILE A 310 13.33 2.89 -17.92
CA ILE A 310 14.58 2.49 -17.24
C ILE A 310 15.60 3.63 -17.35
N LYS A 311 16.57 3.65 -16.43
CA LYS A 311 17.71 4.59 -16.51
C LYS A 311 18.99 3.80 -16.70
N LEU A 312 19.68 4.08 -17.79
CA LEU A 312 21.01 3.51 -18.01
C LEU A 312 22.03 4.16 -17.08
N SER A 313 22.92 3.38 -16.46
CA SER A 313 23.98 3.94 -15.63
C SER A 313 24.99 4.71 -16.50
N ASP A 314 25.59 5.79 -15.95
CA ASP A 314 26.60 6.61 -16.66
C ASP A 314 27.80 5.78 -17.13
N VAL A 315 28.11 4.67 -16.47
CA VAL A 315 29.15 3.71 -16.88
C VAL A 315 28.81 3.04 -18.21
N SER A 316 27.52 2.81 -18.49
CA SER A 316 27.07 2.22 -19.77
C SER A 316 27.10 3.22 -20.93
N ILE A 317 27.14 4.52 -20.63
CA ILE A 317 27.19 5.60 -21.63
C ILE A 317 28.63 5.96 -22.05
N GLN A 318 29.59 5.81 -21.12
CA GLN A 318 31.00 6.20 -21.34
C GLN A 318 31.87 5.14 -22.00
N LEU A 319 31.46 3.87 -22.00
CA LEU A 319 32.19 2.79 -22.69
C LEU A 319 31.74 2.78 -24.16
N SER A 320 32.40 3.60 -24.98
CA SER A 320 32.27 3.62 -26.44
C SER A 320 32.83 2.36 -27.13
N ASP A 321 33.17 1.33 -26.39
CA ASP A 321 33.53 0.03 -26.92
C ASP A 321 32.31 -0.81 -27.24
N VAL A 322 32.21 -1.21 -28.49
CA VAL A 322 31.11 -1.86 -29.23
C VAL A 322 30.51 -3.10 -28.55
N SER A 323 31.09 -3.59 -27.44
CA SER A 323 30.71 -4.85 -26.78
C SER A 323 29.72 -4.68 -25.61
N THR A 324 29.37 -3.45 -25.18
CA THR A 324 28.52 -3.19 -24.01
C THR A 324 27.25 -2.40 -24.31
N GLN A 325 26.91 -2.15 -25.59
CA GLN A 325 25.63 -1.54 -25.94
C GLN A 325 24.49 -2.53 -25.68
N LEU A 326 23.55 -2.15 -24.85
CA LEU A 326 22.27 -2.86 -24.70
C LEU A 326 21.68 -3.09 -26.09
N SER A 327 21.45 -4.36 -26.44
CA SER A 327 20.77 -4.74 -27.66
C SER A 327 19.38 -4.12 -27.71
N GLU A 328 18.96 -3.61 -28.89
CA GLU A 328 17.62 -3.00 -29.04
C GLU A 328 16.48 -3.95 -28.68
N GLN A 329 16.73 -5.25 -28.70
CA GLN A 329 15.80 -6.29 -28.24
C GLN A 329 16.58 -7.52 -27.76
N GLY A 330 15.94 -8.29 -26.86
CA GLY A 330 16.54 -9.50 -26.35
C GLY A 330 15.59 -10.32 -25.48
N ILE A 331 16.17 -11.38 -24.91
CA ILE A 331 15.49 -12.26 -23.96
C ILE A 331 16.31 -12.29 -22.68
N ILE A 332 15.64 -12.12 -21.55
CA ILE A 332 16.20 -12.29 -20.21
C ILE A 332 15.63 -13.57 -19.64
N ASP A 333 16.50 -14.53 -19.31
CA ASP A 333 16.13 -15.80 -18.69
C ASP A 333 16.90 -15.94 -17.37
N LEU A 334 16.30 -15.40 -16.31
CA LEU A 334 16.88 -15.35 -14.96
C LEU A 334 15.88 -15.93 -13.97
N PRO A 335 16.10 -17.15 -13.46
CA PRO A 335 15.18 -17.81 -12.55
C PRO A 335 15.10 -17.09 -11.20
N LEU A 336 13.88 -16.95 -10.65
CA LEU A 336 13.60 -16.12 -9.48
C LEU A 336 13.17 -16.94 -8.27
N LEU A 337 13.62 -16.50 -7.10
CA LEU A 337 13.28 -17.02 -5.79
C LEU A 337 12.96 -15.86 -4.85
N PRO A 338 11.95 -15.99 -3.95
CA PRO A 338 11.75 -15.01 -2.88
C PRO A 338 13.00 -14.91 -2.00
N ASP A 339 13.47 -13.68 -1.75
CA ASP A 339 14.56 -13.47 -0.79
C ASP A 339 14.07 -13.86 0.61
N PRO A 340 14.70 -14.82 1.29
CA PRO A 340 14.26 -15.26 2.61
C PRO A 340 14.52 -14.24 3.71
N TYR A 341 15.46 -13.30 3.49
CA TYR A 341 15.93 -12.33 4.48
C TYR A 341 15.37 -10.92 4.25
N ASP A 342 14.93 -10.61 3.00
CA ASP A 342 14.44 -9.28 2.63
C ASP A 342 13.14 -9.37 1.81
N ARG A 343 12.05 -9.79 2.44
CA ARG A 343 10.72 -9.81 1.81
C ARG A 343 10.16 -8.38 1.70
N PRO A 344 9.51 -8.03 0.60
CA PRO A 344 8.99 -8.88 -0.49
C PRO A 344 9.96 -9.09 -1.68
N ARG A 345 11.25 -8.78 -1.56
CA ARG A 345 12.22 -8.92 -2.66
C ARG A 345 12.25 -10.32 -3.25
N GLN A 346 12.57 -10.35 -4.54
CA GLN A 346 12.94 -11.56 -5.27
C GLN A 346 14.41 -11.45 -5.64
N THR A 347 15.11 -12.57 -5.71
CA THR A 347 16.50 -12.66 -6.12
C THR A 347 16.65 -13.67 -7.25
N VAL A 348 17.69 -13.52 -8.07
CA VAL A 348 18.06 -14.49 -9.09
C VAL A 348 18.74 -15.67 -8.40
N ASN A 349 18.29 -16.88 -8.70
CA ASN A 349 18.89 -18.10 -8.18
C ASN A 349 18.80 -19.21 -9.21
N HIS A 350 19.93 -19.60 -9.79
CA HIS A 350 19.99 -20.58 -10.86
C HIS A 350 19.76 -22.02 -10.37
N GLU A 351 19.95 -22.30 -9.09
CA GLU A 351 19.82 -23.64 -8.53
C GLU A 351 18.38 -23.96 -8.09
N HIS A 352 17.73 -23.00 -7.39
CA HIS A 352 16.42 -23.21 -6.76
C HIS A 352 15.34 -22.26 -7.26
N GLY A 353 15.69 -21.31 -8.12
CA GLY A 353 14.77 -20.32 -8.69
C GLY A 353 13.77 -20.95 -9.65
N LYS A 354 12.57 -20.37 -9.67
CA LYS A 354 11.55 -20.75 -10.67
C LYS A 354 11.84 -20.04 -11.99
N ALA A 355 11.81 -20.77 -13.10
CA ALA A 355 12.03 -20.22 -14.43
C ALA A 355 11.21 -18.93 -14.66
N ALA A 356 11.90 -17.88 -15.09
CA ALA A 356 11.33 -16.57 -15.37
C ALA A 356 11.96 -16.04 -16.67
N ILE A 357 11.13 -15.81 -17.68
CA ILE A 357 11.58 -15.44 -19.04
C ILE A 357 10.84 -14.19 -19.47
N THR A 358 11.58 -13.16 -19.91
CA THR A 358 11.05 -11.91 -20.42
C THR A 358 11.74 -11.54 -21.73
N ARG A 359 10.95 -11.32 -22.78
CA ARG A 359 11.44 -10.64 -23.99
C ARG A 359 11.32 -9.13 -23.78
N TYR A 360 12.28 -8.34 -24.25
CA TYR A 360 12.22 -6.88 -24.21
C TYR A 360 12.54 -6.26 -25.57
N VAL A 361 12.04 -5.03 -25.77
CA VAL A 361 12.33 -4.17 -26.92
C VAL A 361 12.52 -2.75 -26.42
N LEU A 362 13.68 -2.15 -26.70
CA LEU A 362 13.92 -0.74 -26.42
C LEU A 362 13.19 0.10 -27.47
N ARG A 363 12.32 1.02 -27.02
CA ARG A 363 11.45 1.80 -27.90
C ARG A 363 12.01 3.18 -28.21
N GLU A 364 12.35 3.90 -27.18
CA GLU A 364 12.72 5.31 -27.28
C GLU A 364 13.82 5.63 -26.27
N ARG A 365 14.89 6.26 -26.74
CA ARG A 365 15.93 6.86 -25.89
C ARG A 365 15.61 8.34 -25.73
N ARG A 366 15.43 8.79 -24.52
CA ARG A 366 15.08 10.18 -24.20
C ARG A 366 16.34 11.01 -23.93
N ALA A 367 16.21 12.33 -24.07
CA ALA A 367 17.33 13.28 -23.89
C ALA A 367 17.90 13.29 -22.45
N ASP A 368 17.11 12.90 -21.45
CA ASP A 368 17.53 12.77 -20.06
C ASP A 368 18.29 11.46 -19.76
N GLY A 369 18.57 10.65 -20.79
CA GLY A 369 19.25 9.36 -20.67
C GLY A 369 18.32 8.22 -20.22
N SER A 370 17.03 8.46 -20.03
CA SER A 370 16.07 7.38 -19.81
C SER A 370 15.67 6.69 -21.11
N VAL A 371 15.19 5.46 -20.98
CA VAL A 371 14.77 4.63 -22.12
C VAL A 371 13.39 4.05 -21.86
N LEU A 372 12.47 4.22 -22.81
CA LEU A 372 11.20 3.53 -22.82
C LEU A 372 11.39 2.10 -23.34
N VAL A 373 10.94 1.10 -22.56
CA VAL A 373 11.11 -0.32 -22.86
C VAL A 373 9.76 -1.01 -22.87
N ASP A 374 9.53 -1.83 -23.89
CA ASP A 374 8.45 -2.81 -23.92
C ASP A 374 8.96 -4.14 -23.35
N PHE A 375 8.28 -4.67 -22.34
CA PHE A 375 8.49 -6.02 -21.82
C PHE A 375 7.35 -6.95 -22.23
N TYR A 376 7.70 -8.14 -22.67
CA TYR A 376 6.79 -9.22 -23.02
C TYR A 376 7.09 -10.43 -22.12
N PRO A 377 6.49 -10.52 -20.92
CA PRO A 377 6.77 -11.62 -20.01
C PRO A 377 6.14 -12.93 -20.50
N LEU A 378 6.96 -13.95 -20.77
CA LEU A 378 6.53 -15.29 -21.11
C LEU A 378 6.13 -16.11 -19.87
N THR A 379 6.58 -15.69 -18.71
CA THR A 379 6.24 -16.20 -17.37
C THR A 379 5.70 -15.07 -16.51
N GLY A 380 5.13 -15.36 -15.34
CA GLY A 380 4.55 -14.36 -14.45
C GLY A 380 5.00 -14.55 -12.99
N ARG A 381 6.30 -14.34 -12.69
CA ARG A 381 6.80 -14.41 -11.32
C ARG A 381 6.64 -13.06 -10.63
N THR A 382 6.51 -13.08 -9.32
CA THR A 382 6.50 -11.86 -8.50
C THR A 382 7.73 -11.02 -8.82
N HIS A 383 7.54 -9.71 -9.02
CA HIS A 383 8.57 -8.73 -9.36
C HIS A 383 9.44 -9.08 -10.60
N GLN A 384 9.00 -9.99 -11.47
CA GLN A 384 9.81 -10.50 -12.57
C GLN A 384 10.44 -9.39 -13.40
N LEU A 385 9.65 -8.48 -13.94
CA LEU A 385 10.13 -7.40 -14.81
C LEU A 385 11.09 -6.46 -14.07
N ARG A 386 10.82 -6.21 -12.80
CA ARG A 386 11.62 -5.34 -11.94
C ARG A 386 13.01 -5.91 -11.69
N VAL A 387 13.08 -7.21 -11.36
CA VAL A 387 14.37 -7.92 -11.17
C VAL A 387 15.11 -8.01 -12.49
N HIS A 388 14.43 -8.41 -13.57
CA HIS A 388 15.06 -8.55 -14.89
C HIS A 388 15.61 -7.23 -15.42
N ALA A 389 14.97 -6.10 -15.13
CA ALA A 389 15.49 -4.78 -15.47
C ALA A 389 16.74 -4.42 -14.64
N ALA A 390 16.71 -4.70 -13.33
CA ALA A 390 17.74 -4.25 -12.39
C ALA A 390 18.99 -5.15 -12.34
N HIS A 391 18.82 -6.46 -12.60
CA HIS A 391 19.92 -7.43 -12.43
C HIS A 391 21.05 -7.21 -13.45
N PRO A 392 22.35 -7.35 -13.06
CA PRO A 392 23.50 -7.20 -13.98
C PRO A 392 23.44 -8.11 -15.21
N ASP A 393 22.97 -9.35 -15.04
CA ASP A 393 22.79 -10.30 -16.16
C ASP A 393 21.45 -10.08 -16.92
N GLY A 394 20.65 -9.08 -16.52
CA GLY A 394 19.46 -8.61 -17.22
C GLY A 394 19.76 -7.34 -18.03
N LEU A 395 18.99 -6.26 -17.79
CA LEU A 395 19.26 -4.97 -18.44
C LEU A 395 20.32 -4.13 -17.71
N ASN A 396 20.63 -4.47 -16.45
CA ASN A 396 21.47 -3.67 -15.56
C ASN A 396 21.03 -2.19 -15.50
N ALA A 397 19.72 -1.97 -15.62
CA ALA A 397 19.06 -0.67 -15.68
C ALA A 397 17.73 -0.75 -14.92
N PRO A 398 17.72 -0.44 -13.62
CA PRO A 398 16.51 -0.48 -12.82
C PRO A 398 15.40 0.40 -13.39
N ILE A 399 14.15 -0.01 -13.20
CA ILE A 399 12.98 0.80 -13.60
C ILE A 399 12.94 2.05 -12.74
N VAL A 400 12.71 3.20 -13.37
CA VAL A 400 12.55 4.50 -12.69
C VAL A 400 11.39 4.41 -11.69
N GLY A 401 11.63 4.87 -10.46
CA GLY A 401 10.70 4.75 -9.34
C GLY A 401 10.72 3.40 -8.63
N ASP A 402 11.56 2.44 -9.05
CA ASP A 402 11.69 1.16 -8.37
C ASP A 402 12.63 1.24 -7.16
N ARG A 403 12.03 1.42 -6.01
CA ARG A 403 12.74 1.59 -4.73
C ARG A 403 13.26 0.27 -4.14
N LEU A 404 12.68 -0.86 -4.54
CA LEU A 404 13.15 -2.17 -4.08
C LEU A 404 14.43 -2.61 -4.82
N TYR A 405 14.56 -2.25 -6.09
CA TYR A 405 15.64 -2.73 -6.94
C TYR A 405 16.57 -1.62 -7.43
N GLY A 406 16.58 -0.46 -6.76
CA GLY A 406 17.59 0.59 -6.97
C GLY A 406 17.29 1.56 -8.11
N GLY A 407 16.03 1.70 -8.51
CA GLY A 407 15.63 2.69 -9.52
C GLY A 407 15.78 4.12 -9.03
N GLU A 408 16.04 5.03 -9.97
CA GLU A 408 16.04 6.47 -9.72
C GLU A 408 14.71 6.90 -9.08
N ALA A 409 14.76 7.86 -8.16
CA ALA A 409 13.59 8.32 -7.44
C ALA A 409 12.58 9.00 -8.38
N ALA A 410 11.32 8.56 -8.32
CA ALA A 410 10.20 9.15 -9.04
C ALA A 410 8.94 9.12 -8.19
N SER A 411 7.88 9.81 -8.64
CA SER A 411 6.59 9.85 -7.95
C SER A 411 5.96 8.46 -7.80
N ARG A 412 6.20 7.55 -8.75
CA ARG A 412 5.69 6.18 -8.77
C ARG A 412 6.66 5.24 -9.50
N LEU A 413 6.43 3.95 -9.40
CA LEU A 413 7.07 2.95 -10.27
C LEU A 413 6.60 3.17 -11.72
N MET A 414 7.54 3.44 -12.64
CA MET A 414 7.27 3.62 -14.07
C MET A 414 7.17 2.26 -14.76
N LEU A 415 6.19 1.46 -14.35
CA LEU A 415 5.85 0.16 -14.92
C LEU A 415 4.34 0.06 -15.09
N HIS A 416 3.90 -0.23 -16.32
CA HIS A 416 2.50 -0.22 -16.71
C HIS A 416 2.16 -1.45 -17.58
N ALA A 417 1.13 -2.19 -17.22
CA ALA A 417 0.57 -3.27 -18.04
C ALA A 417 -0.25 -2.66 -19.18
N ALA A 418 0.41 -2.38 -20.30
CA ALA A 418 -0.13 -1.57 -21.37
C ALA A 418 -1.04 -2.33 -22.34
N GLU A 419 -0.82 -3.64 -22.52
CA GLU A 419 -1.56 -4.42 -23.51
C GLU A 419 -1.82 -5.84 -23.02
N ILE A 420 -3.01 -6.35 -23.30
CA ILE A 420 -3.39 -7.73 -23.08
C ILE A 420 -4.25 -8.26 -24.25
N ARG A 421 -3.93 -9.47 -24.72
CA ARG A 421 -4.71 -10.17 -25.76
C ARG A 421 -5.00 -11.59 -25.31
N PHE A 422 -6.24 -12.02 -25.50
CA PHE A 422 -6.70 -13.36 -25.19
C PHE A 422 -7.98 -13.69 -25.97
N VAL A 423 -8.37 -14.96 -26.00
CA VAL A 423 -9.65 -15.39 -26.57
C VAL A 423 -10.73 -15.34 -25.49
N HIS A 424 -11.86 -14.72 -25.77
CA HIS A 424 -12.98 -14.68 -24.83
C HIS A 424 -13.43 -16.11 -24.44
N PRO A 425 -13.53 -16.42 -23.13
CA PRO A 425 -13.75 -17.81 -22.68
C PRO A 425 -15.09 -18.40 -23.12
N VAL A 426 -16.11 -17.58 -23.39
CA VAL A 426 -17.45 -17.99 -23.78
C VAL A 426 -17.69 -17.73 -25.26
N THR A 427 -17.58 -16.50 -25.75
CA THR A 427 -17.91 -16.13 -27.15
C THR A 427 -16.86 -16.60 -28.15
N LYS A 428 -15.64 -16.94 -27.72
CA LYS A 428 -14.48 -17.32 -28.53
C LYS A 428 -13.94 -16.24 -29.46
N GLU A 429 -14.37 -15.01 -29.26
CA GLU A 429 -13.85 -13.86 -29.98
C GLU A 429 -12.45 -13.44 -29.46
N GLU A 430 -11.61 -12.90 -30.34
CA GLU A 430 -10.33 -12.34 -29.95
C GLU A 430 -10.54 -11.01 -29.21
N MET A 431 -10.05 -10.94 -27.99
CA MET A 431 -10.07 -9.75 -27.16
C MET A 431 -8.70 -9.07 -27.17
N HIS A 432 -8.68 -7.79 -27.49
CA HIS A 432 -7.46 -6.99 -27.52
C HIS A 432 -7.71 -5.65 -26.83
N PHE A 433 -6.97 -5.40 -25.74
CA PHE A 433 -7.03 -4.14 -24.98
C PHE A 433 -5.66 -3.53 -24.93
N CYS A 434 -5.60 -2.21 -25.12
CA CYS A 434 -4.37 -1.45 -25.07
C CYS A 434 -4.62 -0.09 -24.40
N ILE A 435 -3.85 0.23 -23.37
CA ILE A 435 -3.82 1.52 -22.70
C ILE A 435 -2.36 1.93 -22.62
N PRO A 436 -1.92 3.00 -23.28
CA PRO A 436 -0.55 3.46 -23.17
C PRO A 436 -0.25 3.99 -21.76
N SER A 437 1.00 3.91 -21.34
CA SER A 437 1.47 4.57 -20.14
C SER A 437 1.37 6.10 -20.27
N LEU A 438 1.21 6.80 -19.14
CA LEU A 438 1.18 8.26 -19.06
C LEU A 438 2.54 8.85 -18.64
N PHE A 439 3.65 8.10 -18.79
CA PHE A 439 4.99 8.55 -18.41
C PHE A 439 6.02 8.45 -19.53
#